data_e367e7bad6ba50ed73d28b166d42bbe6
#
_entry.id   e367e7bad6ba50ed73d28b166d42bbe6
#
_cell.length_a   1.000
_cell.length_b   1.000
_cell.length_c   1.000
_cell.angle_alpha   90.00
_cell.angle_beta   90.00
_cell.angle_gamma   90.00
#
_symmetry.space_group_name_H-M   'P 1'
#
loop_
_entity.id
_entity.type
_entity.pdbx_description
1 polymer ?
#
loop_
_entity_poly.entity_id
_entity_poly.type
_entity_poly.pdbx_seq_one_letter_code
_entity_poly.pdbx_strand_id
1 'polypeptide(L)'
;NVNFGGADPHLELDPYVGYATELPFAGKPTLDVGLWYYGYPSASDINWLELYAKLGFKDVLTSGDSLLGAVNYTNDFAGLDENGWYVNATYNVPFAAGFGGVASVGYTKVDNYDFSDSGSEDDTYVDWKVGLTYNVKSVSGLTAELAAIGTNIDANAQPYKRGTETGAVFTLTK
;
A
#
# COMPACT_ATOMS: atom_id res chain seq x y z
N ASN A 1 16.69 -3.25 -7.09
CA ASN A 1 17.73 -2.46 -6.40
C ASN A 1 17.00 -1.32 -5.69
N VAL A 2 16.97 -1.37 -4.39
CA VAL A 2 16.33 -0.36 -3.55
C VAL A 2 17.48 0.48 -2.99
N ASN A 3 17.42 1.81 -3.16
CA ASN A 3 18.45 2.73 -2.66
C ASN A 3 17.82 3.71 -1.68
N PHE A 4 18.18 3.63 -0.42
CA PHE A 4 17.67 4.46 0.67
C PHE A 4 18.73 5.48 1.14
N GLY A 5 19.41 6.13 0.22
CA GLY A 5 20.25 7.30 0.53
C GLY A 5 21.53 7.08 1.37
N GLY A 6 21.70 5.96 1.99
CA GLY A 6 22.87 5.60 2.82
C GLY A 6 22.99 4.10 3.03
N ALA A 7 21.88 3.39 3.00
CA ALA A 7 21.82 1.95 2.89
C ALA A 7 21.57 1.58 1.42
N ASP A 8 22.35 0.69 0.85
CA ASP A 8 22.19 0.18 -0.52
C ASP A 8 21.84 -1.32 -0.48
N PRO A 9 20.63 -1.69 -0.05
CA PRO A 9 20.21 -3.07 0.00
C PRO A 9 20.08 -3.64 -1.41
N HIS A 10 20.74 -4.76 -1.67
CA HIS A 10 20.67 -5.45 -2.95
C HIS A 10 19.43 -6.34 -3.08
N LEU A 11 18.81 -6.69 -1.96
CA LEU A 11 17.67 -7.59 -1.88
C LEU A 11 16.74 -7.14 -0.74
N GLU A 12 15.44 -7.17 -1.01
CA GLU A 12 14.37 -7.06 -0.03
C GLU A 12 13.58 -8.38 -0.01
N LEU A 13 13.37 -8.92 1.17
CA LEU A 13 12.59 -10.13 1.42
C LEU A 13 11.49 -9.81 2.43
N ASP A 14 10.25 -10.00 2.00
CA ASP A 14 9.07 -9.61 2.79
C ASP A 14 8.18 -10.81 3.15
N PRO A 15 8.66 -11.73 4.02
CA PRO A 15 7.83 -12.81 4.51
C PRO A 15 6.69 -12.26 5.37
N TYR A 16 5.53 -12.89 5.25
CA TYR A 16 4.37 -12.56 6.08
C TYR A 16 3.71 -13.82 6.62
N VAL A 17 3.00 -13.68 7.74
CA VAL A 17 2.13 -14.68 8.31
C VAL A 17 0.87 -14.02 8.82
N GLY A 18 -0.29 -14.61 8.54
CA GLY A 18 -1.56 -14.03 8.94
C GLY A 18 -2.67 -15.06 9.02
N TYR A 19 -3.81 -14.60 9.47
CA TYR A 19 -5.04 -15.36 9.56
C TYR A 19 -6.19 -14.53 8.97
N ALA A 20 -6.87 -15.12 7.98
CA ALA A 20 -8.04 -14.50 7.37
C ALA A 20 -9.30 -15.32 7.68
N THR A 21 -10.39 -14.63 7.98
CA THR A 21 -11.68 -15.25 8.27
C THR A 21 -12.84 -14.35 7.85
N GLU A 22 -13.97 -14.96 7.48
CA GLU A 22 -15.23 -14.27 7.30
C GLU A 22 -15.88 -14.01 8.66
N LEU A 23 -16.29 -12.77 8.92
CA LEU A 23 -16.94 -12.41 10.17
C LEU A 23 -18.44 -12.68 10.10
N PRO A 24 -19.08 -13.09 11.23
CA PRO A 24 -20.50 -13.46 11.28
C PRO A 24 -21.42 -12.24 11.37
N PHE A 25 -21.11 -11.17 10.62
CA PHE A 25 -21.94 -9.97 10.53
C PHE A 25 -22.72 -9.90 9.21
N ALA A 26 -23.70 -9.02 9.13
CA ALA A 26 -24.38 -8.73 7.87
C ALA A 26 -23.37 -8.30 6.81
N GLY A 27 -23.49 -8.81 5.57
CA GLY A 27 -22.55 -8.57 4.50
C GLY A 27 -21.27 -9.42 4.57
N LYS A 28 -21.09 -10.22 5.65
CA LYS A 28 -19.98 -11.17 5.82
C LYS A 28 -18.61 -10.57 5.48
N PRO A 29 -18.19 -9.48 6.13
CA PRO A 29 -16.90 -8.88 5.85
C PRO A 29 -15.77 -9.86 6.18
N THR A 30 -14.70 -9.80 5.40
CA THR A 30 -13.49 -10.60 5.63
C THR A 30 -12.52 -9.80 6.48
N LEU A 31 -12.11 -10.37 7.62
CA LEU A 31 -10.99 -9.87 8.44
C LEU A 31 -9.73 -10.66 8.08
N ASP A 32 -8.62 -9.94 7.84
CA ASP A 32 -7.28 -10.51 7.66
C ASP A 32 -6.31 -9.75 8.57
N VAL A 33 -5.66 -10.47 9.48
CA VAL A 33 -4.72 -9.91 10.45
C VAL A 33 -3.42 -10.69 10.44
N GLY A 34 -2.30 -10.02 10.63
CA GLY A 34 -1.02 -10.72 10.63
C GLY A 34 0.18 -9.82 10.86
N LEU A 35 1.32 -10.41 10.56
CA LEU A 35 2.64 -9.81 10.66
C LEU A 35 3.28 -9.79 9.28
N TRP A 36 3.94 -8.69 8.96
CA TRP A 36 4.76 -8.50 7.77
C TRP A 36 6.17 -8.11 8.20
N TYR A 37 7.18 -8.80 7.71
CA TYR A 37 8.56 -8.51 8.02
C TYR A 37 9.27 -8.01 6.78
N TYR A 38 9.86 -6.81 6.86
CA TYR A 38 10.71 -6.25 5.82
C TYR A 38 12.16 -6.58 6.15
N GLY A 39 12.77 -7.42 5.32
CA GLY A 39 14.13 -7.92 5.54
C GLY A 39 15.08 -7.49 4.44
N TYR A 40 16.16 -6.85 4.84
CA TYR A 40 17.26 -6.40 3.96
C TYR A 40 18.56 -7.11 4.33
N PRO A 41 18.86 -8.31 3.79
CA PRO A 41 19.99 -9.13 4.22
C PRO A 41 21.35 -8.44 4.16
N SER A 42 21.52 -7.45 3.27
CA SER A 42 22.75 -6.66 3.15
C SER A 42 22.74 -5.33 3.94
N ALA A 43 21.62 -5.02 4.61
CA ALA A 43 21.44 -3.80 5.37
C ALA A 43 20.46 -4.05 6.54
N SER A 44 20.82 -4.97 7.43
CA SER A 44 19.93 -5.46 8.49
C SER A 44 19.49 -4.42 9.50
N ASP A 45 20.18 -3.29 9.57
CA ASP A 45 19.86 -2.17 10.48
C ASP A 45 18.57 -1.44 10.07
N ILE A 46 18.08 -1.67 8.84
CA ILE A 46 16.81 -1.12 8.34
C ILE A 46 15.70 -2.17 8.24
N ASN A 47 15.85 -3.33 8.86
CA ASN A 47 14.79 -4.33 8.94
C ASN A 47 13.72 -3.86 9.92
N TRP A 48 12.44 -4.13 9.60
CA TRP A 48 11.36 -3.87 10.57
C TRP A 48 10.22 -4.87 10.44
N LEU A 49 9.36 -4.89 11.46
CA LEU A 49 8.15 -5.70 11.54
C LEU A 49 6.92 -4.82 11.56
N GLU A 50 5.91 -5.16 10.76
CA GLU A 50 4.59 -4.53 10.80
C GLU A 50 3.52 -5.50 11.30
N LEU A 51 2.63 -4.99 12.13
CA LEU A 51 1.31 -5.55 12.40
C LEU A 51 0.35 -5.03 11.34
N TYR A 52 -0.47 -5.87 10.74
CA TYR A 52 -1.53 -5.41 9.86
C TYR A 52 -2.91 -5.95 10.26
N ALA A 53 -3.93 -5.17 9.95
CA ALA A 53 -5.31 -5.60 9.97
C ALA A 53 -6.03 -5.04 8.73
N LYS A 54 -6.76 -5.90 8.02
CA LYS A 54 -7.53 -5.56 6.82
C LYS A 54 -8.98 -6.02 7.00
N LEU A 55 -9.91 -5.17 6.59
CA LEU A 55 -11.34 -5.47 6.61
C LEU A 55 -11.92 -5.25 5.21
N GLY A 56 -12.38 -6.34 4.58
CA GLY A 56 -12.90 -6.37 3.24
C GLY A 56 -14.42 -6.51 3.21
N PHE A 57 -15.09 -5.71 2.40
CA PHE A 57 -16.52 -5.73 2.15
C PHE A 57 -16.79 -5.99 0.67
N LYS A 58 -17.85 -6.71 0.36
CA LYS A 58 -18.33 -6.96 -1.02
C LYS A 58 -19.73 -6.39 -1.18
N ASP A 59 -20.07 -6.04 -2.43
CA ASP A 59 -21.41 -5.54 -2.81
C ASP A 59 -21.82 -4.34 -1.96
N VAL A 60 -20.92 -3.34 -1.81
CA VAL A 60 -21.11 -2.18 -0.91
C VAL A 60 -22.06 -1.15 -1.51
N LEU A 61 -21.82 -0.76 -2.76
CA LEU A 61 -22.63 0.22 -3.50
C LEU A 61 -23.31 -0.40 -4.72
N THR A 62 -22.62 -1.33 -5.38
CA THR A 62 -23.10 -2.03 -6.57
C THR A 62 -22.72 -3.51 -6.51
N SER A 63 -23.47 -4.35 -7.24
CA SER A 63 -23.14 -5.77 -7.29
C SER A 63 -21.75 -6.00 -7.90
N GLY A 64 -20.91 -6.75 -7.18
CA GLY A 64 -19.57 -7.12 -7.58
C GLY A 64 -18.48 -6.09 -7.23
N ASP A 65 -18.82 -4.97 -6.61
CA ASP A 65 -17.83 -4.05 -6.07
C ASP A 65 -17.21 -4.55 -4.76
N SER A 66 -16.14 -3.91 -4.34
CA SER A 66 -15.51 -4.19 -3.04
C SER A 66 -14.87 -2.95 -2.45
N LEU A 67 -14.90 -2.89 -1.12
CA LEU A 67 -14.17 -1.91 -0.32
C LEU A 67 -13.25 -2.66 0.64
N LEU A 68 -11.97 -2.29 0.64
CA LEU A 68 -10.98 -2.77 1.59
C LEU A 68 -10.49 -1.61 2.43
N GLY A 69 -10.61 -1.71 3.75
CA GLY A 69 -9.90 -0.86 4.69
C GLY A 69 -8.72 -1.62 5.28
N ALA A 70 -7.59 -0.96 5.44
CA ALA A 70 -6.38 -1.55 6.01
C ALA A 70 -5.72 -0.60 7.00
N VAL A 71 -5.09 -1.15 8.02
CA VAL A 71 -4.20 -0.44 8.93
C VAL A 71 -2.94 -1.29 9.14
N ASN A 72 -1.80 -0.64 9.06
CA ASN A 72 -0.49 -1.20 9.37
C ASN A 72 0.16 -0.38 10.49
N TYR A 73 0.88 -1.04 11.37
CA TYR A 73 1.59 -0.43 12.49
C TYR A 73 2.95 -1.07 12.66
N THR A 74 3.96 -0.26 12.87
CA THR A 74 5.27 -0.67 13.36
C THR A 74 5.71 0.21 14.53
N ASN A 75 6.52 -0.34 15.42
CA ASN A 75 7.19 0.43 16.47
C ASN A 75 8.65 0.76 16.12
N ASP A 76 9.08 0.39 14.91
CA ASP A 76 10.46 0.55 14.46
C ASP A 76 10.47 0.74 12.93
N PHE A 77 9.99 1.91 12.48
CA PHE A 77 9.91 2.22 11.05
C PHE A 77 11.31 2.30 10.43
N ALA A 78 11.61 1.38 9.51
CA ALA A 78 12.87 1.32 8.78
C ALA A 78 14.13 1.30 9.68
N GLY A 79 14.05 0.72 10.89
CA GLY A 79 15.17 0.64 11.83
C GLY A 79 15.49 1.97 12.53
N LEU A 80 14.53 2.88 12.61
CA LEU A 80 14.71 4.20 13.21
C LEU A 80 14.22 4.28 14.67
N ASP A 81 13.73 3.18 15.25
CA ASP A 81 13.08 3.14 16.58
C ASP A 81 11.86 4.09 16.71
N GLU A 82 11.20 4.38 15.57
CA GLU A 82 10.06 5.30 15.51
C GLU A 82 8.75 4.57 15.17
N ASN A 83 7.64 5.01 15.80
CA ASN A 83 6.34 4.44 15.46
C ASN A 83 5.88 4.88 14.07
N GLY A 84 5.42 3.91 13.28
CA GLY A 84 4.84 4.15 11.97
C GLY A 84 3.42 3.62 11.87
N TRP A 85 2.53 4.39 11.25
CA TRP A 85 1.16 4.04 10.95
C TRP A 85 0.87 4.26 9.47
N TYR A 86 0.20 3.30 8.86
CA TYR A 86 -0.39 3.46 7.54
C TYR A 86 -1.85 3.03 7.56
N VAL A 87 -2.75 3.90 7.14
CA VAL A 87 -4.18 3.60 7.01
C VAL A 87 -4.57 3.79 5.55
N ASN A 88 -5.24 2.80 4.97
CA ASN A 88 -5.62 2.81 3.55
C ASN A 88 -7.07 2.38 3.36
N ALA A 89 -7.72 2.97 2.37
CA ALA A 89 -9.00 2.50 1.84
C ALA A 89 -8.90 2.33 0.32
N THR A 90 -9.31 1.17 -0.17
CA THR A 90 -9.32 0.84 -1.61
C THR A 90 -10.71 0.39 -2.03
N TYR A 91 -11.25 1.03 -3.06
CA TYR A 91 -12.54 0.68 -3.66
C TYR A 91 -12.33 0.17 -5.09
N ASN A 92 -12.95 -0.97 -5.40
CA ASN A 92 -12.94 -1.56 -6.72
C ASN A 92 -14.38 -1.67 -7.22
N VAL A 93 -14.62 -1.32 -8.47
CA VAL A 93 -15.94 -1.39 -9.10
C VAL A 93 -15.86 -2.08 -10.46
N PRO A 94 -16.69 -3.11 -10.72
CA PRO A 94 -16.74 -3.75 -12.03
C PRO A 94 -17.55 -2.90 -13.01
N PHE A 95 -17.09 -2.89 -14.27
CA PHE A 95 -17.80 -2.36 -15.42
C PHE A 95 -18.18 -3.46 -16.40
N ALA A 96 -18.81 -3.10 -17.49
CA ALA A 96 -19.15 -4.06 -18.55
C ALA A 96 -17.90 -4.62 -19.25
N ALA A 97 -18.03 -5.77 -19.88
CA ALA A 97 -17.04 -6.41 -20.77
C ALA A 97 -15.71 -6.82 -20.11
N GLY A 98 -15.66 -6.91 -18.78
CA GLY A 98 -14.44 -7.29 -18.05
C GLY A 98 -13.58 -6.10 -17.61
N PHE A 99 -14.00 -4.88 -17.92
CA PHE A 99 -13.39 -3.68 -17.37
C PHE A 99 -13.84 -3.42 -15.93
N GLY A 100 -13.08 -2.62 -15.21
CA GLY A 100 -13.39 -2.14 -13.88
C GLY A 100 -12.63 -0.85 -13.57
N GLY A 101 -12.90 -0.30 -12.41
CA GLY A 101 -12.19 0.84 -11.85
C GLY A 101 -11.62 0.52 -10.49
N VAL A 102 -10.54 1.18 -10.12
CA VAL A 102 -9.95 1.15 -8.79
C VAL A 102 -9.66 2.56 -8.32
N ALA A 103 -9.96 2.84 -7.06
CA ALA A 103 -9.56 4.06 -6.38
C ALA A 103 -9.04 3.71 -4.99
N SER A 104 -7.95 4.34 -4.56
CA SER A 104 -7.34 4.12 -3.25
C SER A 104 -6.86 5.44 -2.69
N VAL A 105 -6.93 5.57 -1.37
CA VAL A 105 -6.32 6.65 -0.61
C VAL A 105 -5.65 6.07 0.62
N GLY A 106 -4.43 6.50 0.89
CA GLY A 106 -3.63 6.12 2.04
C GLY A 106 -3.22 7.34 2.86
N TYR A 107 -2.97 7.13 4.13
CA TYR A 107 -2.42 8.12 5.06
C TYR A 107 -1.32 7.46 5.86
N THR A 108 -0.13 8.04 5.81
CA THR A 108 1.03 7.62 6.57
C THR A 108 1.34 8.65 7.65
N LYS A 109 1.74 8.17 8.83
CA LYS A 109 2.36 8.96 9.91
C LYS A 109 3.52 8.17 10.48
N VAL A 110 4.67 8.83 10.63
CA VAL A 110 5.85 8.28 11.31
C VAL A 110 6.35 9.30 12.31
N ASP A 111 6.40 8.92 13.59
CA ASP A 111 6.84 9.83 14.65
C ASP A 111 8.27 10.32 14.39
N ASN A 112 8.56 11.58 14.66
CA ASN A 112 9.87 12.22 14.52
C ASN A 112 10.54 12.07 13.13
N TYR A 113 9.77 11.89 12.08
CA TYR A 113 10.26 11.73 10.69
C TYR A 113 9.88 12.95 9.85
N ASP A 114 10.72 13.32 8.88
CA ASP A 114 10.45 14.38 7.90
C ASP A 114 10.38 13.80 6.49
N PHE A 115 9.17 13.62 5.97
CA PHE A 115 8.94 13.14 4.61
C PHE A 115 9.27 14.18 3.54
N SER A 116 9.36 15.47 3.91
CA SER A 116 9.62 16.55 2.96
C SER A 116 11.11 16.85 2.77
N ASP A 117 11.98 16.35 3.67
CA ASP A 117 13.41 16.68 3.76
C ASP A 117 13.66 18.22 3.78
N SER A 118 12.66 18.96 4.24
CA SER A 118 12.67 20.43 4.25
C SER A 118 13.15 21.02 5.58
N GLY A 119 13.36 20.14 6.58
CA GLY A 119 13.60 20.51 7.97
C GLY A 119 12.33 21.02 8.67
N SER A 120 11.16 20.83 8.06
CA SER A 120 9.85 20.91 8.71
C SER A 120 9.52 19.55 9.32
N GLU A 121 8.79 19.53 10.43
CA GLU A 121 8.34 18.27 11.04
C GLU A 121 7.13 17.70 10.26
N ASP A 122 7.31 17.44 8.94
CA ASP A 122 6.28 16.83 8.09
C ASP A 122 6.28 15.31 8.26
N ASP A 123 5.79 14.85 9.40
CA ASP A 123 5.76 13.46 9.84
C ASP A 123 4.64 12.63 9.17
N THR A 124 3.90 13.24 8.24
CA THR A 124 2.74 12.63 7.58
C THR A 124 2.71 12.87 6.09
N TYR A 125 2.07 11.94 5.36
CA TYR A 125 1.66 12.20 3.98
C TYR A 125 0.40 11.42 3.60
N VAL A 126 -0.22 11.86 2.52
CA VAL A 126 -1.34 11.17 1.85
C VAL A 126 -0.84 10.64 0.52
N ASP A 127 -1.19 9.41 0.20
CA ASP A 127 -1.04 8.84 -1.14
C ASP A 127 -2.41 8.52 -1.75
N TRP A 128 -2.44 8.41 -3.07
CA TRP A 128 -3.65 8.06 -3.79
C TRP A 128 -3.35 7.28 -5.07
N LYS A 129 -4.33 6.49 -5.49
CA LYS A 129 -4.34 5.75 -6.76
C LYS A 129 -5.72 5.86 -7.39
N VAL A 130 -5.78 6.08 -8.71
CA VAL A 130 -6.99 5.95 -9.53
C VAL A 130 -6.63 5.24 -10.82
N GLY A 131 -7.35 4.18 -11.16
CA GLY A 131 -7.01 3.35 -12.30
C GLY A 131 -8.19 2.65 -12.97
N LEU A 132 -7.88 2.09 -14.12
CA LEU A 132 -8.75 1.18 -14.86
C LEU A 132 -8.18 -0.23 -14.78
N THR A 133 -9.05 -1.21 -14.60
CA THR A 133 -8.70 -2.63 -14.58
C THR A 133 -9.36 -3.36 -15.75
N TYR A 134 -8.73 -4.45 -16.19
CA TYR A 134 -9.26 -5.34 -17.20
C TYR A 134 -8.98 -6.80 -16.86
N ASN A 135 -10.04 -7.59 -16.68
CA ASN A 135 -9.93 -9.04 -16.52
C ASN A 135 -9.65 -9.69 -17.88
N VAL A 136 -8.45 -10.23 -18.05
CA VAL A 136 -7.99 -10.84 -19.30
C VAL A 136 -8.70 -12.19 -19.52
N LYS A 137 -9.74 -12.20 -20.34
CA LYS A 137 -10.64 -13.35 -20.53
C LYS A 137 -9.94 -14.63 -21.00
N SER A 138 -8.82 -14.50 -21.73
CA SER A 138 -8.05 -15.63 -22.26
C SER A 138 -7.18 -16.31 -21.20
N VAL A 139 -6.96 -15.69 -20.06
CA VAL A 139 -6.12 -16.21 -18.96
C VAL A 139 -6.86 -16.07 -17.65
N SER A 140 -7.31 -17.21 -17.09
CA SER A 140 -8.06 -17.21 -15.83
C SER A 140 -7.25 -16.59 -14.70
N GLY A 141 -7.87 -15.64 -13.98
CA GLY A 141 -7.28 -14.94 -12.84
C GLY A 141 -6.27 -13.84 -13.20
N LEU A 142 -6.05 -13.56 -14.51
CA LEU A 142 -5.16 -12.46 -14.89
C LEU A 142 -5.94 -11.15 -15.00
N THR A 143 -5.49 -10.15 -14.26
CA THR A 143 -6.01 -8.77 -14.31
C THR A 143 -4.88 -7.83 -14.74
N ALA A 144 -5.16 -6.97 -15.71
CA ALA A 144 -4.31 -5.84 -16.07
C ALA A 144 -4.88 -4.56 -15.42
N GLU A 145 -4.02 -3.72 -14.85
CA GLU A 145 -4.38 -2.41 -14.28
C GLU A 145 -3.47 -1.33 -14.88
N LEU A 146 -4.08 -0.22 -15.26
CA LEU A 146 -3.37 1.03 -15.59
C LEU A 146 -3.88 2.11 -14.65
N ALA A 147 -3.01 2.64 -13.80
CA ALA A 147 -3.37 3.61 -12.77
C ALA A 147 -2.47 4.83 -12.77
N ALA A 148 -3.04 5.98 -12.42
CA ALA A 148 -2.31 7.13 -11.94
C ALA A 148 -2.15 7.01 -10.43
N ILE A 149 -0.96 7.32 -9.94
CA ILE A 149 -0.60 7.34 -8.51
C ILE A 149 0.05 8.66 -8.17
N GLY A 150 -0.05 9.07 -6.92
CA GLY A 150 0.62 10.29 -6.44
C GLY A 150 0.55 10.43 -4.93
N THR A 151 1.24 11.45 -4.45
CA THR A 151 1.29 11.81 -3.03
C THR A 151 1.29 13.32 -2.87
N ASN A 152 1.07 13.81 -1.66
CA ASN A 152 1.18 15.22 -1.31
C ASN A 152 2.58 15.62 -0.81
N ILE A 153 3.56 14.72 -0.80
CA ILE A 153 4.96 15.04 -0.48
C ILE A 153 5.50 16.04 -1.51
N ASP A 154 6.14 17.11 -1.08
CA ASP A 154 6.76 18.08 -1.99
C ASP A 154 7.94 17.45 -2.72
N ALA A 155 7.71 17.12 -4.00
CA ALA A 155 8.72 16.51 -4.86
C ALA A 155 9.99 17.36 -5.02
N ASN A 156 9.91 18.68 -4.85
CA ASN A 156 11.06 19.56 -5.03
C ASN A 156 12.03 19.52 -3.83
N ALA A 157 11.54 19.15 -2.65
CA ALA A 157 12.33 19.01 -1.45
C ALA A 157 13.03 17.65 -1.36
N GLN A 158 12.63 16.66 -2.19
CA GLN A 158 13.12 15.29 -2.08
C GLN A 158 14.34 14.99 -2.95
N PRO A 159 15.36 14.28 -2.41
CA PRO A 159 16.47 13.77 -3.20
C PRO A 159 16.00 12.73 -4.25
N TYR A 160 14.87 12.08 -3.99
CA TYR A 160 14.24 11.07 -4.88
C TYR A 160 12.96 11.60 -5.52
N LYS A 161 13.02 12.78 -6.10
CA LYS A 161 11.89 13.49 -6.72
C LYS A 161 10.93 12.60 -7.52
N ARG A 162 11.45 11.64 -8.29
CA ARG A 162 10.62 10.74 -9.11
C ARG A 162 9.72 9.80 -8.29
N GLY A 163 10.07 9.52 -7.05
CA GLY A 163 9.26 8.66 -6.16
C GLY A 163 8.04 9.38 -5.59
N THR A 164 8.05 10.71 -5.58
CA THR A 164 6.99 11.54 -5.00
C THR A 164 6.14 12.27 -6.05
N GLU A 165 6.59 12.31 -7.32
CA GLU A 165 5.80 12.89 -8.44
C GLU A 165 4.62 11.98 -8.81
N THR A 166 3.57 12.60 -9.33
CA THR A 166 2.47 11.85 -9.96
C THR A 166 2.99 11.02 -11.12
N GLY A 167 2.69 9.74 -11.11
CA GLY A 167 3.16 8.77 -12.09
C GLY A 167 2.04 7.89 -12.65
N ALA A 168 2.36 7.17 -13.72
CA ALA A 168 1.51 6.10 -14.25
C ALA A 168 2.16 4.75 -14.01
N VAL A 169 1.36 3.79 -13.54
CA VAL A 169 1.80 2.41 -13.25
C VAL A 169 0.93 1.43 -14.03
N PHE A 170 1.59 0.47 -14.67
CA PHE A 170 0.94 -0.69 -15.28
C PHE A 170 1.23 -1.93 -14.45
N THR A 171 0.18 -2.65 -14.04
CA THR A 171 0.29 -3.85 -13.20
C THR A 171 -0.39 -5.04 -13.87
N LEU A 172 0.22 -6.20 -13.78
CA LEU A 172 -0.39 -7.49 -14.11
C LEU A 172 -0.43 -8.34 -12.84
N THR A 173 -1.62 -8.80 -12.47
CA THR A 173 -1.85 -9.65 -11.29
C THR A 173 -2.52 -10.95 -11.71
N LYS A 174 -2.02 -12.08 -11.18
CA LYS A 174 -2.57 -13.41 -11.44
C LYS A 174 -2.68 -14.23 -10.15
#